data_f09149a1f1ddeb612562fd8c17a6bb0b
#
_entry.id   f09149a1f1ddeb612562fd8c17a6bb0b
#
_cell.length_a   1.000
_cell.length_b   1.000
_cell.length_c   1.000
_cell.angle_alpha   90.00
_cell.angle_beta   90.00
_cell.angle_gamma   90.00
#
_symmetry.space_group_name_H-M   'P 1'
#
loop_
_entity.id
_entity.type
_entity.pdbx_description
1 polymer ?
#
loop_
_entity_poly.entity_id
_entity_poly.type
_entity_poly.pdbx_seq_one_letter_code
_entity_poly.pdbx_strand_id
1 'polypeptide(L)'
;MKKGDIIKLGRIKFKVKDYRTELCQAKIDGKKAMSPSPFEKGKGTGYQEEEYWVGGDDFSEEAIEIDCGVVDATQSDIQCKVCWSNEQSNSNPLLNSCKCDGSVRFIHYECLKHWLKQKMQKKEESNLISYSWKQFECEICKKPYPYIFKSNGRKYRLVDVEVPEDRKFLWLESLTFEKNSSRMVHLIMPDEQHPSFKLGRGHESDVRVSDISVSRCHALLKYDQVEHCYYLEDNLSKFGTLVLAK
;
A
#
# COMPACT_ATOMS: atom_id res chain seq x y z
N MET A 1 -2.36 -7.13 19.07
CA MET A 1 -1.33 -6.60 18.14
C MET A 1 -1.51 -5.11 17.98
N LYS A 2 -0.41 -4.38 17.70
CA LYS A 2 -0.39 -2.92 17.55
C LYS A 2 0.27 -2.52 16.25
N LYS A 3 0.04 -1.29 15.80
CA LYS A 3 0.70 -0.69 14.64
C LYS A 3 2.21 -0.69 14.86
N GLY A 4 2.95 -1.21 13.90
CA GLY A 4 4.39 -1.34 13.94
C GLY A 4 4.90 -2.71 14.40
N ASP A 5 4.07 -3.56 15.00
CA ASP A 5 4.48 -4.92 15.36
C ASP A 5 4.92 -5.71 14.13
N ILE A 6 5.95 -6.52 14.30
CA ILE A 6 6.46 -7.39 13.23
C ILE A 6 6.17 -8.84 13.60
N ILE A 7 5.45 -9.52 12.72
CA ILE A 7 5.14 -10.95 12.82
C ILE A 7 6.12 -11.71 11.95
N LYS A 8 6.73 -12.77 12.48
CA LYS A 8 7.62 -13.65 11.73
C LYS A 8 7.06 -15.07 11.71
N LEU A 9 6.81 -15.58 10.51
CA LEU A 9 6.38 -16.94 10.22
C LEU A 9 7.50 -17.64 9.44
N GLY A 10 8.27 -18.50 10.08
CA GLY A 10 9.48 -19.05 9.47
C GLY A 10 10.46 -17.93 9.05
N ARG A 11 10.77 -17.82 7.76
CA ARG A 11 11.63 -16.75 7.21
C ARG A 11 10.86 -15.47 6.83
N ILE A 12 9.55 -15.59 6.66
CA ILE A 12 8.72 -14.48 6.20
C ILE A 12 8.35 -13.57 7.36
N LYS A 13 8.45 -12.27 7.12
CA LYS A 13 8.09 -11.24 8.08
C LYS A 13 6.95 -10.38 7.53
N PHE A 14 5.99 -10.08 8.37
CA PHE A 14 4.93 -9.12 8.11
C PHE A 14 4.98 -8.00 9.14
N LYS A 15 4.70 -6.78 8.73
CA LYS A 15 4.50 -5.64 9.61
C LYS A 15 3.02 -5.31 9.71
N VAL A 16 2.54 -5.08 10.92
CA VAL A 16 1.24 -4.45 11.13
C VAL A 16 1.36 -2.98 10.75
N LYS A 17 0.86 -2.63 9.59
CA LYS A 17 0.97 -1.26 9.06
C LYS A 17 -0.05 -0.35 9.69
N ASP A 18 -1.28 -0.85 9.79
CA ASP A 18 -2.40 -0.15 10.41
C ASP A 18 -3.52 -1.11 10.78
N TYR A 19 -4.50 -0.64 11.57
CA TYR A 19 -5.69 -1.39 11.89
C TYR A 19 -6.83 -0.48 12.33
N ARG A 20 -8.05 -0.97 12.20
CA ARG A 20 -9.26 -0.36 12.75
C ARG A 20 -10.07 -1.44 13.48
N THR A 21 -10.39 -1.19 14.74
CA THR A 21 -11.15 -2.12 15.59
C THR A 21 -12.59 -1.68 15.81
N GLU A 22 -12.88 -0.38 15.70
CA GLU A 22 -14.21 0.19 15.86
C GLU A 22 -14.73 0.69 14.50
N LEU A 23 -16.02 0.48 14.27
CA LEU A 23 -16.70 1.19 13.19
C LEU A 23 -16.83 2.64 13.61
N CYS A 24 -16.41 3.56 12.76
CA CYS A 24 -16.61 4.98 13.00
C CYS A 24 -18.11 5.26 13.15
N GLN A 25 -18.62 5.40 14.38
CA GLN A 25 -20.02 5.68 14.67
C GLN A 25 -20.52 7.03 14.13
N ALA A 26 -19.63 7.86 13.60
CA ALA A 26 -19.95 9.20 13.09
C ALA A 26 -20.92 9.23 11.88
N LYS A 27 -21.28 8.08 11.28
CA LYS A 27 -22.23 8.02 10.15
C LYS A 27 -23.63 7.49 10.49
N ILE A 28 -23.91 7.11 11.73
CA ILE A 28 -25.24 6.57 12.11
C ILE A 28 -26.25 7.68 12.42
N ASP A 29 -25.80 8.89 12.70
CA ASP A 29 -26.68 10.05 13.00
C ASP A 29 -27.14 10.81 11.75
N GLY A 30 -27.60 10.12 10.73
CA GLY A 30 -28.52 10.63 9.69
C GLY A 30 -28.18 11.96 8.99
N LYS A 31 -26.95 12.51 9.11
CA LYS A 31 -26.54 13.68 8.36
C LYS A 31 -25.83 13.25 7.08
N LYS A 32 -26.58 13.32 5.97
CA LYS A 32 -26.06 13.29 4.62
C LYS A 32 -24.79 14.15 4.53
N ALA A 33 -23.62 13.56 4.54
CA ALA A 33 -22.42 14.26 4.21
C ALA A 33 -22.43 14.50 2.69
N MET A 34 -22.64 15.75 2.32
CA MET A 34 -22.33 16.24 0.98
C MET A 34 -20.85 15.99 0.72
N SER A 35 -20.54 15.35 -0.41
CA SER A 35 -19.18 15.27 -0.91
C SER A 35 -18.57 16.67 -0.95
N PRO A 36 -17.40 16.92 -0.36
CA PRO A 36 -16.76 18.21 -0.52
C PRO A 36 -16.28 18.35 -1.95
N SER A 37 -16.74 19.42 -2.61
CA SER A 37 -16.19 19.88 -3.88
C SER A 37 -14.74 20.34 -3.66
N PRO A 38 -13.84 20.29 -4.67
CA PRO A 38 -12.41 20.53 -4.51
C PRO A 38 -11.98 21.97 -4.23
N PHE A 39 -12.87 22.86 -3.84
CA PHE A 39 -12.55 24.28 -3.65
C PHE A 39 -13.34 24.89 -2.48
N GLU A 40 -12.75 24.87 -1.28
CA GLU A 40 -12.91 25.98 -0.34
C GLU A 40 -11.78 25.98 0.69
N LYS A 41 -10.98 27.07 0.70
CA LYS A 41 -10.03 27.42 1.74
C LYS A 41 -10.79 27.88 2.97
N GLY A 42 -10.77 27.13 4.07
CA GLY A 42 -11.30 27.52 5.36
C GLY A 42 -10.43 27.01 6.50
N LYS A 43 -9.98 27.93 7.34
CA LYS A 43 -9.15 27.71 8.53
C LYS A 43 -9.83 26.78 9.55
N GLY A 44 -9.04 25.84 10.14
CA GLY A 44 -9.21 25.44 11.53
C GLY A 44 -9.67 24.02 11.79
N THR A 45 -8.89 23.39 12.61
CA THR A 45 -8.99 22.11 13.34
C THR A 45 -8.45 20.90 12.59
N GLY A 46 -7.22 20.56 12.99
CA GLY A 46 -6.45 19.47 12.41
C GLY A 46 -7.01 18.10 12.73
N TYR A 47 -7.68 17.53 11.79
CA TYR A 47 -7.63 16.09 11.57
C TYR A 47 -6.62 15.90 10.45
N GLN A 48 -5.45 15.37 10.81
CA GLN A 48 -4.50 14.89 9.80
C GLN A 48 -5.20 13.69 9.16
N GLU A 49 -5.62 13.83 7.90
CA GLU A 49 -5.92 12.71 7.02
C GLU A 49 -4.61 11.91 6.92
N GLU A 50 -4.47 10.88 7.75
CA GLU A 50 -3.42 9.88 7.60
C GLU A 50 -3.74 9.09 6.32
N GLU A 51 -3.21 9.55 5.20
CA GLU A 51 -3.28 8.82 3.95
C GLU A 51 -2.62 7.45 4.10
N TYR A 52 -3.38 6.39 3.90
CA TYR A 52 -2.90 5.01 3.93
C TYR A 52 -2.00 4.73 2.73
N TRP A 53 -0.75 4.35 2.98
CA TRP A 53 0.19 4.08 1.91
C TRP A 53 1.08 2.86 2.20
N VAL A 54 1.55 2.23 1.13
CA VAL A 54 2.45 1.10 1.16
C VAL A 54 3.89 1.58 1.04
N GLY A 55 4.64 1.51 2.11
CA GLY A 55 6.05 1.85 2.13
C GLY A 55 6.68 1.30 3.41
N GLY A 56 7.53 0.30 3.30
CA GLY A 56 8.20 -0.32 4.43
C GLY A 56 9.34 0.56 4.96
N ASP A 57 9.63 0.46 6.27
CA ASP A 57 10.72 1.18 6.95
C ASP A 57 12.12 0.70 6.52
N ASP A 58 12.23 -0.35 5.67
CA ASP A 58 13.50 -0.82 5.10
C ASP A 58 13.89 -0.10 3.79
N PHE A 59 12.96 0.61 3.19
CA PHE A 59 13.29 1.64 2.22
C PHE A 59 13.14 2.96 2.96
N SER A 60 14.26 3.65 3.22
CA SER A 60 14.27 4.99 3.76
C SER A 60 13.03 5.74 3.30
N GLU A 61 12.22 6.24 4.23
CA GLU A 61 11.06 7.11 3.94
C GLU A 61 11.51 8.40 3.24
N GLU A 62 12.77 8.48 2.87
CA GLU A 62 13.34 9.53 2.08
C GLU A 62 12.73 9.49 0.69
N ALA A 63 11.69 10.30 0.54
CA ALA A 63 11.13 10.57 -0.76
C ALA A 63 12.26 11.08 -1.65
N ILE A 64 12.57 10.37 -2.72
CA ILE A 64 13.59 10.78 -3.67
C ILE A 64 13.09 12.08 -4.31
N GLU A 65 13.87 13.13 -4.20
CA GLU A 65 13.61 14.37 -4.91
C GLU A 65 13.84 14.12 -6.40
N ILE A 66 12.75 14.15 -7.15
CA ILE A 66 12.81 14.07 -8.60
C ILE A 66 12.70 15.48 -9.12
N ASP A 67 13.71 15.88 -9.86
CA ASP A 67 13.64 17.09 -10.66
C ASP A 67 12.51 16.87 -11.71
N CYS A 68 11.32 17.28 -11.33
CA CYS A 68 10.29 17.55 -12.30
C CYS A 68 10.73 18.86 -12.93
N GLY A 69 11.56 18.77 -13.97
CA GLY A 69 11.91 19.97 -14.68
C GLY A 69 10.64 20.78 -14.86
N VAL A 70 10.57 21.93 -14.21
CA VAL A 70 9.73 23.02 -14.66
C VAL A 70 10.32 23.31 -16.03
N VAL A 71 9.76 22.61 -16.99
CA VAL A 71 10.14 22.83 -18.36
C VAL A 71 9.65 24.22 -18.65
N ASP A 72 10.58 25.15 -18.81
CA ASP A 72 10.25 26.43 -19.38
C ASP A 72 9.37 26.15 -20.60
N ALA A 73 8.20 26.79 -20.64
CA ALA A 73 7.17 26.58 -21.68
C ALA A 73 7.68 26.85 -23.13
N THR A 74 8.96 27.13 -23.27
CA THR A 74 9.67 27.36 -24.53
C THR A 74 10.20 26.09 -25.21
N GLN A 75 10.19 24.92 -24.53
CA GLN A 75 10.59 23.66 -25.17
C GLN A 75 9.34 22.90 -25.63
N SER A 76 8.97 23.13 -26.89
CA SER A 76 7.82 22.50 -27.59
C SER A 76 7.89 20.98 -27.69
N ASP A 77 9.00 20.35 -27.33
CA ASP A 77 9.27 18.94 -27.59
C ASP A 77 9.10 18.03 -26.36
N ILE A 78 8.62 18.60 -25.24
CA ILE A 78 8.46 17.83 -24.02
C ILE A 78 7.04 17.33 -23.89
N GLN A 79 6.90 16.00 -23.99
CA GLN A 79 5.61 15.33 -23.90
C GLN A 79 5.70 14.04 -23.09
N CYS A 80 4.57 13.59 -22.59
CA CYS A 80 4.45 12.32 -21.91
C CYS A 80 4.63 11.15 -22.88
N LYS A 81 5.52 10.24 -22.58
CA LYS A 81 5.76 9.02 -23.40
C LYS A 81 4.58 8.04 -23.47
N VAL A 82 3.53 8.25 -22.69
CA VAL A 82 2.33 7.39 -22.65
C VAL A 82 1.14 8.01 -23.36
N CYS A 83 0.78 9.24 -23.02
CA CYS A 83 -0.41 9.90 -23.61
C CYS A 83 -0.07 10.95 -24.69
N TRP A 84 1.24 11.22 -24.91
CA TRP A 84 1.75 12.17 -25.91
C TRP A 84 1.34 13.64 -25.68
N SER A 85 0.63 13.94 -24.59
CA SER A 85 0.31 15.30 -24.20
C SER A 85 1.47 15.97 -23.46
N ASN A 86 1.58 17.29 -23.63
CA ASN A 86 2.48 18.16 -22.88
C ASN A 86 1.75 18.95 -21.78
N GLU A 87 0.43 18.83 -21.68
CA GLU A 87 -0.36 19.49 -20.65
C GLU A 87 -0.01 18.96 -19.27
N GLN A 88 0.31 19.85 -18.35
CA GLN A 88 0.63 19.47 -16.97
C GLN A 88 -0.09 20.35 -15.96
N SER A 89 -0.30 19.81 -14.77
CA SER A 89 -0.89 20.51 -13.64
C SER A 89 -0.13 20.21 -12.35
N ASN A 90 -0.41 20.96 -11.31
CA ASN A 90 0.16 20.70 -9.98
C ASN A 90 -0.24 19.33 -9.41
N SER A 91 -1.35 18.73 -9.85
CA SER A 91 -1.78 17.38 -9.46
C SER A 91 -1.26 16.30 -10.39
N ASN A 92 -0.93 16.64 -11.64
CA ASN A 92 -0.46 15.72 -12.67
C ASN A 92 0.76 16.28 -13.41
N PRO A 93 1.92 16.43 -12.74
CA PRO A 93 3.12 16.94 -13.38
C PRO A 93 3.75 15.91 -14.32
N LEU A 94 4.56 16.40 -15.26
CA LEU A 94 5.48 15.60 -16.05
C LEU A 94 6.72 15.27 -15.21
N LEU A 95 7.00 13.99 -15.04
CA LEU A 95 8.07 13.49 -14.19
C LEU A 95 9.21 12.89 -15.01
N ASN A 96 10.44 13.17 -14.60
CA ASN A 96 11.62 12.43 -15.01
C ASN A 96 11.92 11.33 -13.97
N SER A 97 11.14 10.26 -13.96
CA SER A 97 11.13 9.23 -12.91
C SER A 97 12.15 8.10 -13.12
N CYS A 98 12.88 8.09 -14.25
CA CYS A 98 13.83 7.04 -14.60
C CYS A 98 15.11 7.60 -15.26
N LYS A 99 15.96 6.75 -15.82
CA LYS A 99 17.20 7.14 -16.51
C LYS A 99 17.04 7.29 -18.03
N CYS A 100 15.82 7.26 -18.55
CA CYS A 100 15.59 7.51 -19.96
C CYS A 100 15.89 8.95 -20.33
N ASP A 101 16.29 9.18 -21.58
CA ASP A 101 16.58 10.48 -22.14
C ASP A 101 15.82 10.71 -23.45
N GLY A 102 15.87 11.92 -24.02
CA GLY A 102 15.17 12.29 -25.24
C GLY A 102 13.65 12.25 -25.08
N SER A 103 12.94 11.89 -26.14
CA SER A 103 11.48 11.88 -26.22
C SER A 103 10.78 10.95 -25.23
N VAL A 104 11.47 9.95 -24.68
CA VAL A 104 10.96 8.96 -23.72
C VAL A 104 11.30 9.29 -22.26
N ARG A 105 11.88 10.46 -22.01
CA ARG A 105 12.33 10.91 -20.70
C ARG A 105 11.17 11.16 -19.73
N PHE A 106 10.11 11.81 -20.21
CA PHE A 106 9.03 12.31 -19.36
C PHE A 106 7.78 11.43 -19.38
N ILE A 107 7.11 11.38 -18.24
CA ILE A 107 5.82 10.69 -18.06
C ILE A 107 4.97 11.47 -17.05
N HIS A 108 3.68 11.64 -17.31
CA HIS A 108 2.77 12.20 -16.30
C HIS A 108 2.67 11.30 -15.08
N TYR A 109 2.51 11.92 -13.91
CA TYR A 109 2.27 11.21 -12.66
C TYR A 109 1.10 10.21 -12.75
N GLU A 110 -0.07 10.67 -13.22
CA GLU A 110 -1.25 9.81 -13.35
C GLU A 110 -1.06 8.72 -14.42
N CYS A 111 -0.38 9.01 -15.52
CA CYS A 111 -0.06 7.98 -16.53
C CYS A 111 0.84 6.89 -15.94
N LEU A 112 1.86 7.26 -15.17
CA LEU A 112 2.73 6.31 -14.49
C LEU A 112 1.97 5.50 -13.45
N LYS A 113 1.18 6.15 -12.62
CA LYS A 113 0.37 5.52 -11.57
C LYS A 113 -0.63 4.52 -12.14
N HIS A 114 -1.35 4.92 -13.20
CA HIS A 114 -2.28 4.04 -13.90
C HIS A 114 -1.59 2.81 -14.48
N TRP A 115 -0.44 2.99 -15.14
CA TRP A 115 0.34 1.90 -15.70
C TRP A 115 0.86 0.94 -14.62
N LEU A 116 1.34 1.47 -13.48
CA LEU A 116 1.78 0.64 -12.35
C LEU A 116 0.61 -0.11 -11.69
N LYS A 117 -0.57 0.52 -11.59
CA LYS A 117 -1.78 -0.13 -11.06
C LYS A 117 -2.15 -1.40 -11.86
N GLN A 118 -1.96 -1.39 -13.18
CA GLN A 118 -2.19 -2.57 -14.04
C GLN A 118 -1.20 -3.73 -13.77
N LYS A 119 -0.03 -3.45 -13.20
CA LYS A 119 0.96 -4.45 -12.83
C LYS A 119 0.76 -5.02 -11.43
N MET A 120 -0.15 -4.47 -10.68
CA MET A 120 -0.56 -4.99 -9.38
C MET A 120 -1.65 -6.04 -9.58
N GLN A 121 -1.50 -7.15 -8.86
CA GLN A 121 -2.56 -8.15 -8.76
C GLN A 121 -3.39 -7.84 -7.52
N LYS A 122 -4.68 -7.67 -7.69
CA LYS A 122 -5.67 -7.55 -6.61
C LYS A 122 -6.48 -8.85 -6.57
N LYS A 123 -6.54 -9.48 -5.41
CA LYS A 123 -7.47 -10.58 -5.12
C LYS A 123 -8.38 -10.09 -4.02
N GLU A 124 -9.69 -10.12 -4.27
CA GLU A 124 -10.71 -9.64 -3.35
C GLU A 124 -11.66 -10.77 -3.00
N GLU A 125 -11.80 -11.03 -1.72
CA GLU A 125 -12.73 -11.95 -1.10
C GLU A 125 -13.57 -11.17 -0.08
N SER A 126 -14.64 -11.75 0.41
CA SER A 126 -15.58 -11.06 1.33
C SER A 126 -14.90 -10.42 2.55
N ASN A 127 -13.88 -11.09 3.09
CA ASN A 127 -13.21 -10.70 4.34
C ASN A 127 -11.70 -10.50 4.18
N LEU A 128 -11.18 -10.54 2.94
CA LEU A 128 -9.76 -10.39 2.67
C LEU A 128 -9.54 -9.71 1.32
N ILE A 129 -8.79 -8.63 1.32
CA ILE A 129 -8.26 -8.03 0.09
C ILE A 129 -6.75 -8.20 0.11
N SER A 130 -6.20 -8.81 -0.94
CA SER A 130 -4.77 -9.03 -1.08
C SER A 130 -4.26 -8.33 -2.33
N TYR A 131 -3.19 -7.56 -2.15
CA TYR A 131 -2.45 -6.96 -3.25
C TYR A 131 -1.08 -7.61 -3.34
N SER A 132 -0.62 -7.88 -4.56
CA SER A 132 0.74 -8.33 -4.80
C SER A 132 1.33 -7.70 -6.05
N TRP A 133 2.62 -7.34 -6.00
CA TRP A 133 3.35 -6.80 -7.13
C TRP A 133 4.85 -7.05 -6.97
N LYS A 134 5.55 -7.11 -8.08
CA LYS A 134 7.02 -7.10 -8.13
C LYS A 134 7.54 -5.68 -8.02
N GLN A 135 8.85 -5.53 -7.80
CA GLN A 135 9.48 -4.21 -7.86
C GLN A 135 9.15 -3.53 -9.20
N PHE A 136 8.63 -2.32 -9.11
CA PHE A 136 8.34 -1.52 -10.29
C PHE A 136 9.61 -0.94 -10.87
N GLU A 137 9.80 -1.11 -12.16
CA GLU A 137 10.95 -0.60 -12.91
C GLU A 137 10.54 -0.07 -14.28
N CYS A 138 11.33 0.85 -14.81
CA CYS A 138 11.14 1.33 -16.17
C CYS A 138 11.42 0.21 -17.17
N GLU A 139 10.51 -0.04 -18.09
CA GLU A 139 10.66 -1.12 -19.08
C GLU A 139 11.81 -0.86 -20.07
N ILE A 140 12.16 0.42 -20.27
CA ILE A 140 13.22 0.83 -21.21
C ILE A 140 14.59 0.76 -20.53
N CYS A 141 14.82 1.53 -19.46
CA CYS A 141 16.14 1.65 -18.84
C CYS A 141 16.34 0.79 -17.58
N LYS A 142 15.35 0.00 -17.19
CA LYS A 142 15.35 -0.91 -16.02
C LYS A 142 15.65 -0.24 -14.68
N LYS A 143 15.63 1.10 -14.60
CA LYS A 143 15.74 1.79 -13.32
C LYS A 143 14.49 1.54 -12.48
N PRO A 144 14.63 1.12 -11.20
CA PRO A 144 13.50 1.01 -10.28
C PRO A 144 12.84 2.36 -10.07
N TYR A 145 11.51 2.37 -10.00
CA TYR A 145 10.75 3.54 -9.59
C TYR A 145 10.73 3.66 -8.07
N PRO A 146 10.90 4.85 -7.50
CA PRO A 146 10.64 5.08 -6.09
C PRO A 146 9.13 4.98 -5.82
N TYR A 147 8.75 4.47 -4.66
CA TYR A 147 7.33 4.44 -4.27
C TYR A 147 6.77 5.82 -3.91
N ILE A 148 7.64 6.67 -3.40
CA ILE A 148 7.34 8.05 -3.05
C ILE A 148 8.41 8.94 -3.66
N PHE A 149 8.01 10.06 -4.22
CA PHE A 149 8.92 11.12 -4.65
C PHE A 149 8.37 12.49 -4.29
N LYS A 150 9.26 13.47 -4.24
CA LYS A 150 8.90 14.87 -4.05
C LYS A 150 9.15 15.66 -5.33
N SER A 151 8.24 16.55 -5.62
CA SER A 151 8.39 17.52 -6.68
C SER A 151 7.71 18.81 -6.29
N ASN A 152 8.40 19.93 -6.45
CA ASN A 152 7.89 21.27 -6.10
C ASN A 152 7.31 21.31 -4.66
N GLY A 153 8.00 20.66 -3.71
CA GLY A 153 7.57 20.58 -2.31
C GLY A 153 6.40 19.66 -2.02
N ARG A 154 5.81 19.02 -3.03
CA ARG A 154 4.71 18.04 -2.86
C ARG A 154 5.24 16.62 -2.88
N LYS A 155 4.60 15.75 -2.08
CA LYS A 155 4.84 14.30 -2.09
C LYS A 155 3.84 13.64 -3.05
N TYR A 156 4.37 12.75 -3.88
CA TYR A 156 3.61 11.94 -4.83
C TYR A 156 3.84 10.47 -4.52
N ARG A 157 2.76 9.69 -4.49
CA ARG A 157 2.79 8.26 -4.21
C ARG A 157 2.39 7.48 -5.44
N LEU A 158 3.15 6.45 -5.78
CA LEU A 158 2.90 5.63 -6.97
C LEU A 158 1.97 4.44 -6.70
N VAL A 159 1.81 4.04 -5.44
CA VAL A 159 0.99 2.90 -5.06
C VAL A 159 -0.02 3.34 -4.02
N ASP A 160 -1.29 3.16 -4.33
CA ASP A 160 -2.38 3.33 -3.38
C ASP A 160 -3.00 1.97 -3.08
N VAL A 161 -3.32 1.74 -1.82
CA VAL A 161 -4.10 0.62 -1.33
C VAL A 161 -5.45 1.15 -0.87
N GLU A 162 -6.50 0.69 -1.51
CA GLU A 162 -7.87 1.08 -1.16
C GLU A 162 -8.25 0.39 0.16
N VAL A 163 -8.44 1.17 1.22
CA VAL A 163 -8.83 0.69 2.54
C VAL A 163 -10.34 0.89 2.71
N PRO A 164 -11.12 -0.15 3.09
CA PRO A 164 -12.54 -0.01 3.35
C PRO A 164 -12.81 0.99 4.48
N GLU A 165 -13.67 1.98 4.23
CA GLU A 165 -13.97 3.03 5.22
C GLU A 165 -14.95 2.56 6.31
N ASP A 166 -15.81 1.59 5.98
CA ASP A 166 -16.96 1.14 6.76
C ASP A 166 -16.74 -0.19 7.49
N ARG A 167 -15.53 -0.75 7.43
CA ARG A 167 -15.20 -2.07 8.00
C ARG A 167 -14.03 -2.01 8.98
N LYS A 168 -14.04 -2.92 9.95
CA LYS A 168 -12.86 -3.26 10.75
C LYS A 168 -11.83 -3.89 9.84
N PHE A 169 -10.56 -3.59 10.04
CA PHE A 169 -9.49 -4.22 9.25
C PHE A 169 -8.17 -4.29 10.02
N LEU A 170 -7.34 -5.23 9.63
CA LEU A 170 -5.93 -5.29 9.94
C LEU A 170 -5.13 -5.29 8.64
N TRP A 171 -4.18 -4.37 8.53
CA TRP A 171 -3.27 -4.27 7.40
C TRP A 171 -1.95 -4.94 7.72
N LEU A 172 -1.65 -6.04 7.01
CA LEU A 172 -0.36 -6.71 7.04
C LEU A 172 0.40 -6.44 5.75
N GLU A 173 1.65 -6.01 5.88
CA GLU A 173 2.57 -5.80 4.77
C GLU A 173 3.78 -6.70 4.90
N SER A 174 4.16 -7.44 3.81
CA SER A 174 5.35 -8.27 3.81
C SER A 174 6.62 -7.41 3.86
N LEU A 175 7.56 -7.76 4.76
CA LEU A 175 8.87 -7.11 4.87
C LEU A 175 10.00 -7.92 4.22
N THR A 176 9.72 -9.14 3.80
CA THR A 176 10.75 -10.02 3.22
C THR A 176 10.81 -9.77 1.71
N PHE A 177 11.91 -9.19 1.26
CA PHE A 177 12.18 -8.90 -0.14
C PHE A 177 13.44 -9.64 -0.58
N GLU A 178 13.27 -10.76 -1.25
CA GLU A 178 14.32 -11.34 -2.06
C GLU A 178 14.22 -10.73 -3.48
N LYS A 179 15.32 -10.71 -4.22
CA LYS A 179 15.46 -10.02 -5.53
C LYS A 179 14.38 -10.37 -6.57
N ASN A 180 13.62 -11.47 -6.35
CA ASN A 180 12.52 -11.92 -7.20
C ASN A 180 11.19 -12.12 -6.44
N SER A 181 11.10 -11.74 -5.16
CA SER A 181 9.87 -11.88 -4.39
C SER A 181 8.89 -10.77 -4.74
N SER A 182 7.60 -11.08 -4.62
CA SER A 182 6.55 -10.07 -4.72
C SER A 182 6.33 -9.42 -3.35
N ARG A 183 6.13 -8.12 -3.34
CA ARG A 183 5.58 -7.42 -2.19
C ARG A 183 4.11 -7.84 -2.05
N MET A 184 3.68 -8.07 -0.83
CA MET A 184 2.30 -8.45 -0.53
C MET A 184 1.72 -7.55 0.55
N VAL A 185 0.49 -7.17 0.34
CA VAL A 185 -0.34 -6.45 1.31
C VAL A 185 -1.63 -7.21 1.48
N HIS A 186 -2.03 -7.42 2.72
CA HIS A 186 -3.28 -8.07 3.08
C HIS A 186 -4.09 -7.15 3.98
N LEU A 187 -5.31 -6.83 3.55
CA LEU A 187 -6.33 -6.18 4.37
C LEU A 187 -7.29 -7.27 4.85
N ILE A 188 -7.18 -7.62 6.11
CA ILE A 188 -7.96 -8.68 6.75
C ILE A 188 -9.11 -8.02 7.49
N MET A 189 -10.35 -8.37 7.16
CA MET A 189 -11.58 -7.72 7.62
C MET A 189 -12.45 -8.71 8.38
N PRO A 190 -12.24 -8.90 9.69
CA PRO A 190 -13.05 -9.82 10.49
C PRO A 190 -14.50 -9.34 10.60
N ASP A 191 -15.42 -10.30 10.60
CA ASP A 191 -16.82 -10.11 10.92
C ASP A 191 -17.28 -11.13 11.98
N GLU A 192 -18.57 -11.15 12.29
CA GLU A 192 -19.14 -12.08 13.28
C GLU A 192 -19.06 -13.55 12.84
N GLN A 193 -19.13 -13.80 11.53
CA GLN A 193 -19.11 -15.15 10.96
C GLN A 193 -17.66 -15.63 10.74
N HIS A 194 -16.73 -14.72 10.50
CA HIS A 194 -15.32 -15.00 10.21
C HIS A 194 -14.38 -14.20 11.14
N PRO A 195 -14.34 -14.54 12.43
CA PRO A 195 -13.47 -13.83 13.40
C PRO A 195 -12.01 -14.32 13.35
N SER A 196 -11.69 -15.36 12.57
CA SER A 196 -10.38 -16.01 12.53
C SER A 196 -9.92 -16.27 11.10
N PHE A 197 -8.62 -16.03 10.85
CA PHE A 197 -7.96 -16.21 9.56
C PHE A 197 -6.72 -17.09 9.69
N LYS A 198 -6.56 -18.05 8.80
CA LYS A 198 -5.41 -18.96 8.75
C LYS A 198 -4.27 -18.33 7.97
N LEU A 199 -3.08 -18.24 8.58
CA LEU A 199 -1.85 -17.82 7.94
C LEU A 199 -0.98 -19.05 7.70
N GLY A 200 -0.55 -19.30 6.47
CA GLY A 200 0.26 -20.46 6.18
C GLY A 200 0.54 -20.67 4.69
N ARG A 201 1.27 -21.75 4.36
CA ARG A 201 1.58 -22.09 2.97
C ARG A 201 0.55 -23.02 2.32
N GLY A 202 -0.38 -23.57 3.09
CA GLY A 202 -1.43 -24.46 2.60
C GLY A 202 -2.42 -23.76 1.69
N HIS A 203 -3.10 -24.54 0.85
CA HIS A 203 -4.12 -24.01 -0.04
C HIS A 203 -5.35 -23.51 0.72
N GLU A 204 -5.58 -24.08 1.90
CA GLU A 204 -6.65 -23.74 2.84
C GLU A 204 -6.36 -22.51 3.71
N SER A 205 -5.21 -21.86 3.53
CA SER A 205 -4.86 -20.66 4.28
C SER A 205 -5.43 -19.42 3.59
N ASP A 206 -6.07 -18.57 4.37
CA ASP A 206 -6.63 -17.29 3.91
C ASP A 206 -5.49 -16.35 3.47
N VAL A 207 -4.50 -16.15 4.34
CA VAL A 207 -3.25 -15.46 4.00
C VAL A 207 -2.21 -16.49 3.60
N ARG A 208 -2.09 -16.72 2.31
CA ARG A 208 -1.19 -17.74 1.78
C ARG A 208 0.23 -17.19 1.59
N VAL A 209 1.20 -17.90 2.15
CA VAL A 209 2.63 -17.55 2.13
C VAL A 209 3.42 -18.66 1.45
N SER A 210 3.91 -18.44 0.24
CA SER A 210 4.62 -19.45 -0.55
C SER A 210 6.10 -19.61 -0.13
N ASP A 211 6.35 -20.02 1.14
CA ASP A 211 7.69 -20.29 1.65
C ASP A 211 7.74 -21.66 2.38
N ILE A 212 8.77 -22.44 2.10
CA ILE A 212 8.94 -23.80 2.64
C ILE A 212 9.15 -23.81 4.16
N SER A 213 9.65 -22.72 4.75
CA SER A 213 9.82 -22.58 6.21
C SER A 213 8.50 -22.31 6.93
N VAL A 214 7.41 -22.01 6.21
CA VAL A 214 6.08 -21.76 6.78
C VAL A 214 5.27 -23.05 6.76
N SER A 215 4.65 -23.42 7.89
CA SER A 215 3.76 -24.58 8.01
C SER A 215 2.50 -24.39 7.17
N ARG A 216 1.80 -25.49 6.81
CA ARG A 216 0.58 -25.42 6.00
C ARG A 216 -0.49 -24.53 6.64
N CYS A 217 -0.80 -24.72 7.90
CA CYS A 217 -1.52 -23.77 8.75
C CYS A 217 -0.54 -23.40 9.87
N HIS A 218 0.10 -22.23 9.79
CA HIS A 218 1.20 -21.86 10.67
C HIS A 218 0.69 -21.13 11.91
N ALA A 219 -0.18 -20.17 11.71
CA ALA A 219 -0.77 -19.36 12.76
C ALA A 219 -2.22 -19.01 12.42
N LEU A 220 -2.96 -18.66 13.46
CA LEU A 220 -4.32 -18.13 13.37
C LEU A 220 -4.31 -16.67 13.80
N LEU A 221 -4.75 -15.79 12.94
CA LEU A 221 -5.04 -14.41 13.27
C LEU A 221 -6.50 -14.32 13.69
N LYS A 222 -6.77 -13.82 14.87
CA LYS A 222 -8.11 -13.76 15.44
C LYS A 222 -8.44 -12.32 15.85
N TYR A 223 -9.71 -11.99 15.78
CA TYR A 223 -10.25 -10.73 16.29
C TYR A 223 -11.16 -11.03 17.50
N ASP A 224 -10.82 -10.44 18.64
CA ASP A 224 -11.66 -10.49 19.84
C ASP A 224 -12.68 -9.36 19.79
N GLN A 225 -13.96 -9.74 19.77
CA GLN A 225 -15.07 -8.79 19.69
C GLN A 225 -15.35 -8.09 21.02
N VAL A 226 -14.95 -8.70 22.15
CA VAL A 226 -15.17 -8.14 23.48
C VAL A 226 -14.07 -7.13 23.83
N GLU A 227 -12.81 -7.55 23.62
CA GLU A 227 -11.64 -6.72 23.89
C GLU A 227 -11.29 -5.76 22.74
N HIS A 228 -12.01 -5.86 21.60
CA HIS A 228 -11.77 -5.05 20.38
C HIS A 228 -10.32 -5.07 19.92
N CYS A 229 -9.68 -6.24 19.96
CA CYS A 229 -8.27 -6.37 19.61
C CYS A 229 -7.98 -7.53 18.67
N TYR A 230 -6.88 -7.41 17.93
CA TYR A 230 -6.33 -8.50 17.13
C TYR A 230 -5.26 -9.25 17.90
N TYR A 231 -5.27 -10.57 17.84
CA TYR A 231 -4.23 -11.42 18.41
C TYR A 231 -3.83 -12.54 17.45
N LEU A 232 -2.65 -13.07 17.67
CA LEU A 232 -2.06 -14.11 16.86
C LEU A 232 -1.79 -15.32 17.73
N GLU A 233 -2.21 -16.49 17.26
CA GLU A 233 -2.01 -17.77 17.94
C GLU A 233 -1.20 -18.70 17.03
N ASP A 234 -0.10 -19.25 17.55
CA ASP A 234 0.68 -20.25 16.81
C ASP A 234 -0.10 -21.58 16.73
N ASN A 235 -0.19 -22.15 15.55
CA ASN A 235 -0.94 -23.38 15.33
C ASN A 235 0.02 -24.60 15.28
N LEU A 236 0.79 -24.82 16.34
CA LEU A 236 1.78 -25.89 16.45
C LEU A 236 2.73 -25.92 15.24
N SER A 237 3.19 -24.75 14.84
CA SER A 237 4.04 -24.63 13.67
C SER A 237 5.43 -25.21 13.91
N LYS A 238 6.11 -25.65 12.83
CA LYS A 238 7.42 -26.31 12.93
C LYS A 238 8.50 -25.42 13.56
N PHE A 239 8.47 -24.12 13.30
CA PHE A 239 9.49 -23.16 13.74
C PHE A 239 8.96 -22.10 14.71
N GLY A 240 7.70 -22.20 15.10
CA GLY A 240 7.06 -21.22 15.96
C GLY A 240 6.74 -19.90 15.23
N THR A 241 5.87 -19.12 15.86
CA THR A 241 5.52 -17.77 15.44
C THR A 241 6.17 -16.77 16.37
N LEU A 242 6.90 -15.79 15.84
CA LEU A 242 7.55 -14.75 16.63
C LEU A 242 6.89 -13.41 16.38
N VAL A 243 6.74 -12.63 17.45
CA VAL A 243 6.24 -11.25 17.36
C VAL A 243 7.26 -10.33 18.00
N LEU A 244 7.75 -9.35 17.25
CA LEU A 244 8.53 -8.24 17.76
C LEU A 244 7.57 -7.07 17.99
N ALA A 245 7.25 -6.85 19.27
CA ALA A 245 6.44 -5.69 19.66
C ALA A 245 7.30 -4.42 19.66
N LYS A 246 6.71 -3.32 19.19
CA LYS A 246 7.32 -1.98 19.23
C LYS A 246 6.87 -1.21 20.46
#